data_c0862308cbd87e4cdb79c4b3de2f9d29
#
_entry.id   c0862308cbd87e4cdb79c4b3de2f9d29
#
_cell.length_a   1.000
_cell.length_b   1.000
_cell.length_c   1.000
_cell.angle_alpha   90.00
_cell.angle_beta   90.00
_cell.angle_gamma   90.00
#
_symmetry.space_group_name_H-M   'P 1'
#
loop_
_entity.id
_entity.type
_entity.pdbx_description
1 polymer ?
#
loop_
_entity_poly.entity_id
_entity_poly.type
_entity_poly.pdbx_seq_one_letter_code
_entity_poly.pdbx_strand_id
1 'polypeptide(L)'
;MLDDRYQTDLKEQEKILETYFNDEGALVSFPAREKKKIVVLRKISTYFKEGATYSEKEVNKILSRVYEDYVLLRRYLIEYGFLDRTRDGAVYFLK
;
A
#
# COMPACT_ATOMS: atom_id res chain seq x y z
N MET A 1 -10.98 2.78 17.68
CA MET A 1 -9.84 2.09 18.27
C MET A 1 -9.38 0.98 17.35
N LEU A 2 -8.10 0.82 17.17
CA LEU A 2 -7.56 -0.22 16.32
C LEU A 2 -7.76 -1.59 16.94
N ASP A 3 -7.99 -2.59 16.08
CA ASP A 3 -8.07 -3.97 16.51
C ASP A 3 -6.68 -4.41 17.00
N ASP A 4 -6.59 -4.99 18.18
CA ASP A 4 -5.33 -5.42 18.78
C ASP A 4 -4.54 -6.39 17.89
N ARG A 5 -5.22 -7.15 17.03
CA ARG A 5 -4.57 -8.07 16.11
C ARG A 5 -3.65 -7.37 15.10
N TYR A 6 -3.90 -6.10 14.83
CA TYR A 6 -3.19 -5.35 13.80
C TYR A 6 -2.29 -4.27 14.37
N GLN A 7 -2.23 -4.17 15.68
CA GLN A 7 -1.35 -3.19 16.31
C GLN A 7 0.09 -3.70 16.30
N THR A 8 0.99 -2.79 15.95
CA THR A 8 2.43 -3.02 16.04
C THR A 8 3.06 -1.84 16.75
N ASP A 9 4.13 -2.07 17.52
CA ASP A 9 4.88 -0.96 18.04
C ASP A 9 5.79 -0.38 16.94
N LEU A 10 6.37 0.77 17.20
CA LEU A 10 7.20 1.47 16.24
C LEU A 10 8.44 0.67 15.82
N LYS A 11 9.05 -0.03 16.75
CA LYS A 11 10.21 -0.87 16.45
C LYS A 11 9.85 -2.01 15.51
N GLU A 12 8.71 -2.65 15.77
CA GLU A 12 8.24 -3.74 14.94
C GLU A 12 7.92 -3.26 13.55
N GLN A 13 7.26 -2.09 13.43
CA GLN A 13 6.96 -1.49 12.13
C GLN A 13 8.23 -1.17 11.35
N GLU A 14 9.21 -0.55 12.00
CA GLU A 14 10.49 -0.25 11.37
C GLU A 14 11.18 -1.49 10.84
N LYS A 15 11.17 -2.56 11.64
CA LYS A 15 11.79 -3.82 11.25
C LYS A 15 11.09 -4.44 10.03
N ILE A 16 9.76 -4.38 10.00
CA ILE A 16 8.98 -4.87 8.86
C ILE A 16 9.33 -4.06 7.62
N LEU A 17 9.37 -2.74 7.73
CA LEU A 17 9.68 -1.88 6.59
C LEU A 17 11.09 -2.12 6.07
N GLU A 18 12.07 -2.29 6.96
CA GLU A 18 13.43 -2.61 6.56
C GLU A 18 13.53 -3.97 5.86
N THR A 19 12.73 -4.93 6.30
CA THR A 19 12.73 -6.27 5.73
C THR A 19 12.14 -6.29 4.32
N TYR A 20 11.07 -5.54 4.09
CA TYR A 20 10.30 -5.65 2.86
C TYR A 20 10.57 -4.54 1.84
N PHE A 21 11.23 -3.46 2.22
CA PHE A 21 11.54 -2.36 1.29
C PHE A 21 13.05 -2.18 1.17
N ASN A 22 13.49 -1.80 -0.02
CA ASN A 22 14.87 -1.41 -0.23
C ASN A 22 15.05 0.09 0.02
N ASP A 23 16.27 0.60 -0.12
CA ASP A 23 16.60 2.01 0.14
C ASP A 23 15.90 2.98 -0.79
N GLU A 24 15.44 2.50 -1.93
CA GLU A 24 14.72 3.33 -2.91
C GLU A 24 13.22 3.36 -2.66
N GLY A 25 12.76 2.66 -1.64
CA GLY A 25 11.35 2.59 -1.32
C GLY A 25 10.56 1.59 -2.15
N ALA A 26 11.24 0.70 -2.85
CA ALA A 26 10.61 -0.37 -3.60
C ALA A 26 10.46 -1.62 -2.74
N LEU A 27 9.40 -2.36 -2.98
CA LEU A 27 9.07 -3.57 -2.25
C LEU A 27 9.88 -4.73 -2.85
N VAL A 28 10.65 -5.43 -2.01
CA VAL A 28 11.46 -6.57 -2.47
C VAL A 28 10.70 -7.88 -2.48
N SER A 29 9.68 -8.00 -1.63
CA SER A 29 8.77 -9.14 -1.61
C SER A 29 7.49 -8.73 -0.92
N PHE A 30 6.39 -9.43 -1.22
CA PHE A 30 5.11 -9.15 -0.58
C PHE A 30 4.88 -10.12 0.57
N PRO A 31 4.56 -9.61 1.78
CA PRO A 31 4.41 -10.48 2.95
C PRO A 31 3.16 -11.35 2.86
N ALA A 32 3.22 -12.53 3.48
CA ALA A 32 2.09 -13.45 3.55
C ALA A 32 1.18 -13.16 4.74
N ARG A 33 1.75 -12.70 5.85
CA ARG A 33 1.00 -12.48 7.09
C ARG A 33 0.24 -11.16 7.03
N GLU A 34 -0.98 -11.19 7.53
CA GLU A 34 -1.89 -10.04 7.46
C GLU A 34 -1.35 -8.80 8.18
N LYS A 35 -0.78 -8.97 9.36
CA LYS A 35 -0.20 -7.87 10.12
C LYS A 35 0.88 -7.16 9.33
N LYS A 36 1.73 -7.92 8.66
CA LYS A 36 2.80 -7.37 7.84
C LYS A 36 2.28 -6.73 6.57
N LYS A 37 1.24 -7.33 5.97
CA LYS A 37 0.57 -6.74 4.80
C LYS A 37 0.06 -5.34 5.11
N ILE A 38 -0.57 -5.16 6.25
CA ILE A 38 -1.13 -3.87 6.65
C ILE A 38 -0.03 -2.82 6.79
N VAL A 39 1.09 -3.16 7.43
CA VAL A 39 2.22 -2.25 7.58
C VAL A 39 2.80 -1.87 6.21
N VAL A 40 3.01 -2.85 5.35
CA VAL A 40 3.54 -2.64 4.00
C VAL A 40 2.59 -1.78 3.17
N LEU A 41 1.30 -2.10 3.17
CA LEU A 41 0.31 -1.35 2.38
C LEU A 41 0.15 0.08 2.89
N ARG A 42 0.22 0.28 4.20
CA ARG A 42 0.17 1.64 4.77
C ARG A 42 1.35 2.47 4.28
N LYS A 43 2.53 1.88 4.23
CA LYS A 43 3.71 2.56 3.68
C LYS A 43 3.51 2.93 2.21
N ILE A 44 3.02 1.99 1.41
CA ILE A 44 2.77 2.23 -0.02
C ILE A 44 1.72 3.32 -0.22
N SER A 45 0.71 3.38 0.65
CA SER A 45 -0.32 4.42 0.55
C SER A 45 0.27 5.83 0.70
N THR A 46 1.40 5.98 1.38
CA THR A 46 2.05 7.29 1.54
C THR A 46 2.66 7.80 0.24
N TYR A 47 2.74 6.97 -0.80
CA TYR A 47 3.22 7.39 -2.11
C TYR A 47 2.14 8.13 -2.91
N PHE A 48 0.94 8.16 -2.39
CA PHE A 48 -0.20 8.89 -2.97
C PHE A 48 -0.48 10.13 -2.14
N LYS A 49 -0.94 11.18 -2.81
CA LYS A 49 -1.24 12.44 -2.16
C LYS A 49 -2.67 12.48 -1.66
N GLU A 50 -2.84 12.87 -0.40
CA GLU A 50 -4.16 13.06 0.18
C GLU A 50 -4.90 14.18 -0.57
N GLY A 51 -6.17 13.95 -0.88
CA GLY A 51 -6.97 14.91 -1.60
C GLY A 51 -6.78 14.93 -3.12
N ALA A 52 -5.79 14.18 -3.62
CA ALA A 52 -5.56 14.07 -5.07
C ALA A 52 -6.37 12.92 -5.66
N THR A 53 -6.63 13.00 -6.95
CA THR A 53 -7.28 11.92 -7.70
C THR A 53 -6.32 11.40 -8.76
N TYR A 54 -6.45 10.13 -9.09
CA TYR A 54 -5.56 9.43 -10.02
C TYR A 54 -6.37 8.58 -10.98
N SER A 55 -5.94 8.53 -12.24
CA SER A 55 -6.47 7.54 -13.17
C SER A 55 -5.87 6.18 -12.83
N GLU A 56 -6.47 5.10 -13.33
CA GLU A 56 -5.90 3.77 -13.16
C GLU A 56 -4.48 3.71 -13.72
N LYS A 57 -4.26 4.35 -14.86
CA LYS A 57 -2.95 4.41 -15.50
C LYS A 57 -1.91 5.08 -14.60
N GLU A 58 -2.30 6.17 -13.93
CA GLU A 58 -1.43 6.87 -12.99
C GLU A 58 -1.12 6.02 -11.77
N VAL A 59 -2.12 5.33 -11.22
CA VAL A 59 -1.94 4.40 -10.11
C VAL A 59 -0.95 3.30 -10.52
N ASN A 60 -1.16 2.71 -11.68
CA ASN A 60 -0.28 1.65 -12.19
C ASN A 60 1.16 2.16 -12.34
N LYS A 61 1.33 3.37 -12.83
CA LYS A 61 2.65 3.97 -13.00
C LYS A 61 3.38 4.14 -11.66
N ILE A 62 2.66 4.62 -10.65
CA ILE A 62 3.22 4.77 -9.30
C ILE A 62 3.60 3.40 -8.73
N LEU A 63 2.67 2.45 -8.77
CA LEU A 63 2.87 1.14 -8.16
C LEU A 63 3.89 0.28 -8.90
N SER A 64 4.03 0.44 -10.21
CA SER A 64 5.01 -0.32 -10.99
C SER A 64 6.45 -0.01 -10.58
N ARG A 65 6.69 1.15 -9.99
CA ARG A 65 8.00 1.53 -9.45
C ARG A 65 8.23 0.90 -8.07
N VAL A 66 7.17 0.46 -7.42
CA VAL A 66 7.23 -0.12 -6.08
C VAL A 66 7.42 -1.62 -6.15
N TYR A 67 6.69 -2.28 -7.05
CA TYR A 67 6.69 -3.74 -7.11
C TYR A 67 6.29 -4.20 -8.51
N GLU A 68 6.90 -5.29 -8.95
CA GLU A 68 6.64 -5.85 -10.28
C GLU A 68 5.16 -6.21 -10.46
N ASP A 69 4.58 -6.90 -9.48
CA ASP A 69 3.16 -7.23 -9.53
C ASP A 69 2.32 -6.08 -8.94
N TYR A 70 2.28 -4.98 -9.67
CA TYR A 70 1.56 -3.78 -9.24
C TYR A 70 0.04 -3.96 -9.23
N VAL A 71 -0.47 -4.88 -10.04
CA VAL A 71 -1.90 -5.20 -10.04
C VAL A 71 -2.31 -5.80 -8.71
N LEU A 72 -1.47 -6.67 -8.15
CA LEU A 72 -1.68 -7.23 -6.82
C LEU A 72 -1.72 -6.12 -5.77
N LEU A 73 -0.77 -5.19 -5.82
CA LEU A 73 -0.73 -4.07 -4.89
C LEU A 73 -2.00 -3.22 -4.98
N ARG A 74 -2.41 -2.87 -6.19
CA ARG A 74 -3.61 -2.06 -6.41
C ARG A 74 -4.84 -2.72 -5.79
N ARG A 75 -5.00 -4.03 -6.03
CA ARG A 75 -6.13 -4.78 -5.50
C ARG A 75 -6.13 -4.79 -3.97
N TYR A 76 -4.98 -5.05 -3.36
CA TYR A 76 -4.89 -5.06 -1.89
C TYR A 76 -5.09 -3.69 -1.29
N LEU A 77 -4.59 -2.62 -1.91
CA LEU A 77 -4.81 -1.26 -1.42
C LEU A 77 -6.32 -0.94 -1.38
N ILE A 78 -7.08 -1.41 -2.35
CA ILE A 78 -8.53 -1.27 -2.36
C ILE A 78 -9.18 -2.15 -1.28
N GLU A 79 -8.81 -3.43 -1.25
CA GLU A 79 -9.39 -4.39 -0.30
C GLU A 79 -9.17 -3.99 1.16
N TYR A 80 -8.01 -3.48 1.47
CA TYR A 80 -7.66 -3.09 2.85
C TYR A 80 -8.08 -1.66 3.17
N GLY A 81 -8.69 -0.96 2.23
CA GLY A 81 -9.27 0.36 2.49
C GLY A 81 -8.28 1.52 2.50
N PHE A 82 -7.10 1.35 1.92
CA PHE A 82 -6.15 2.46 1.79
C PHE A 82 -6.44 3.34 0.58
N LEU A 83 -6.91 2.72 -0.51
CA LEU A 83 -7.38 3.43 -1.69
C LEU A 83 -8.84 3.10 -1.92
N ASP A 84 -9.54 4.00 -2.56
CA ASP A 84 -10.88 3.77 -3.06
C ASP A 84 -10.94 4.21 -4.52
N ARG A 85 -12.00 3.83 -5.21
CA ARG A 85 -12.18 4.17 -6.62
C ARG A 85 -13.65 4.43 -6.90
N THR A 86 -13.90 5.18 -7.97
CA THR A 86 -15.26 5.36 -8.45
C THR A 86 -15.79 4.05 -9.02
N ARG A 87 -17.11 3.95 -9.09
CA ARG A 87 -17.79 2.72 -9.53
C ARG A 87 -17.34 2.24 -10.91
N ASP A 88 -17.06 3.17 -11.80
CA ASP A 88 -16.60 2.86 -13.15
C ASP A 88 -15.09 2.57 -13.23
N GLY A 89 -14.38 2.71 -12.13
CA GLY A 89 -12.94 2.49 -12.08
C GLY A 89 -12.11 3.57 -12.75
N ALA A 90 -12.70 4.72 -13.04
CA ALA A 90 -12.01 5.79 -13.76
C ALA A 90 -11.13 6.64 -12.83
N VAL A 91 -11.51 6.77 -11.56
CA VAL A 91 -10.81 7.64 -10.61
C VAL A 91 -10.49 6.89 -9.33
N TYR A 92 -9.24 7.01 -8.88
CA TYR A 92 -8.74 6.44 -7.63
C TYR A 92 -8.32 7.58 -6.70
N PHE A 93 -8.43 7.35 -5.40
CA PHE A 93 -8.06 8.34 -4.38
C PHE A 93 -7.78 7.65 -3.04
N LEU A 94 -7.03 8.32 -2.18
CA LEU A 94 -6.82 7.84 -0.81
C LEU A 94 -8.13 7.92 -0.05
N LYS A 95 -8.42 6.88 0.69
CA LYS A 95 -9.66 6.78 1.44
C LYS A 95 -9.62 7.54 2.77
#